data_5889b9c530ac76b798793ed308a75f1f
#
_entry.id   5889b9c530ac76b798793ed308a75f1f
#
_cell.length_a   1.000
_cell.length_b   1.000
_cell.length_c   1.000
_cell.angle_alpha   90.00
_cell.angle_beta   90.00
_cell.angle_gamma   90.00
#
_symmetry.space_group_name_H-M   'P 1'
#
loop_
_entity.id
_entity.type
_entity.pdbx_description
1 polymer ?
#
loop_
_entity_poly.entity_id
_entity_poly.type
_entity_poly.pdbx_seq_one_letter_code
_entity_poly.pdbx_strand_id
1 'polypeptide(L)'
;MRIFRLIAASITLAAITALSAFAQAPARSTPARPAATPAATSAAVNVPDTKIAYVNTEYFGDEKAGITRFVNAIKSLEREFQPRQTELNNMQSRLKTLADDIQKLSGANVVDPNTIRTKQDEAEQLQRDIKRKKEDADAAFQKRYETVVSPISQDIVKSLGEFATSRGITMMFDISKLAPAVLTANPAMDLTQAFIAEYNRTHPATASAQ
;
A
#
# COMPACT_ATOMS: atom_id res chain seq x y z
N MET A 1 5.75 21.70 14.59
CA MET A 1 5.76 23.02 13.94
C MET A 1 5.13 22.91 12.57
N ARG A 2 4.09 23.70 12.39
CA ARG A 2 3.20 23.80 11.24
C ARG A 2 3.93 24.37 10.02
N ILE A 3 3.66 23.90 8.81
CA ILE A 3 3.41 24.76 7.64
C ILE A 3 2.65 23.93 6.59
N PHE A 4 1.34 24.08 6.56
CA PHE A 4 0.47 23.78 5.44
C PHE A 4 0.44 25.03 4.54
N ARG A 5 0.69 24.89 3.27
CA ARG A 5 0.39 25.90 2.25
C ARG A 5 -0.71 25.38 1.33
N LEU A 6 -1.87 25.99 1.47
CA LEU A 6 -3.03 25.91 0.59
C LEU A 6 -2.68 26.64 -0.73
N ILE A 7 -2.93 25.97 -1.85
CA ILE A 7 -3.04 26.62 -3.17
C ILE A 7 -4.49 26.44 -3.61
N ALA A 8 -5.25 27.54 -3.55
CA ALA A 8 -6.58 27.66 -4.13
C ALA A 8 -6.40 28.06 -5.62
N ALA A 9 -6.91 27.24 -6.53
CA ALA A 9 -7.05 27.58 -7.93
C ALA A 9 -8.51 27.89 -8.25
N SER A 10 -8.78 29.16 -8.49
CA SER A 10 -10.09 29.69 -8.89
C SER A 10 -10.29 29.44 -10.39
N ILE A 11 -11.34 28.73 -10.78
CA ILE A 11 -11.79 28.61 -12.17
C ILE A 11 -12.99 29.54 -12.34
N THR A 12 -12.78 30.60 -13.10
CA THR A 12 -13.81 31.56 -13.54
C THR A 12 -14.62 30.99 -14.69
N LEU A 13 -15.94 30.91 -14.48
CA LEU A 13 -16.95 30.50 -15.47
C LEU A 13 -17.38 31.75 -16.27
N ALA A 14 -17.07 31.81 -17.56
CA ALA A 14 -17.55 32.84 -18.47
C ALA A 14 -18.85 32.38 -19.14
N ALA A 15 -19.93 33.07 -18.83
CA ALA A 15 -21.23 32.94 -19.51
C ALA A 15 -21.23 33.75 -20.79
N ILE A 16 -21.54 33.14 -21.93
CA ILE A 16 -21.82 33.83 -23.18
C ILE A 16 -23.30 33.64 -23.49
N THR A 17 -24.06 34.71 -23.35
CA THR A 17 -25.44 34.85 -23.81
C THR A 17 -25.40 35.35 -25.27
N ALA A 18 -25.97 34.61 -26.22
CA ALA A 18 -26.32 35.12 -27.55
C ALA A 18 -27.83 35.10 -27.74
N LEU A 19 -28.41 36.28 -27.75
CA LEU A 19 -29.73 36.53 -28.28
C LEU A 19 -29.70 36.45 -29.80
N SER A 20 -30.65 35.76 -30.40
CA SER A 20 -30.95 35.95 -31.83
C SER A 20 -32.46 35.99 -32.02
N ALA A 21 -32.84 37.04 -32.71
CA ALA A 21 -34.19 37.52 -32.92
C ALA A 21 -34.94 36.78 -34.02
N PHE A 22 -36.26 36.93 -33.95
CA PHE A 22 -37.32 36.48 -34.84
C PHE A 22 -37.20 36.94 -36.29
N ALA A 23 -37.64 36.10 -37.24
CA ALA A 23 -38.31 36.52 -38.46
C ALA A 23 -39.24 35.42 -38.99
N GLN A 24 -40.37 35.87 -39.47
CA GLN A 24 -41.65 35.24 -39.80
C GLN A 24 -41.65 34.33 -41.03
N ALA A 25 -42.72 33.52 -41.06
CA ALA A 25 -43.21 32.59 -42.07
C ALA A 25 -43.73 33.28 -43.37
N PRO A 26 -44.45 32.60 -44.32
CA PRO A 26 -44.71 31.16 -44.53
C PRO A 26 -44.54 30.71 -45.98
N ALA A 27 -44.29 29.44 -46.23
CA ALA A 27 -44.71 28.80 -47.48
C ALA A 27 -45.03 27.31 -47.27
N ARG A 28 -46.21 26.98 -47.67
CA ARG A 28 -46.88 25.69 -47.61
C ARG A 28 -46.26 24.75 -48.66
N SER A 29 -45.69 23.65 -48.26
CA SER A 29 -45.37 22.52 -49.15
C SER A 29 -45.56 21.18 -48.44
N THR A 30 -46.17 20.29 -49.12
CA THR A 30 -46.64 18.94 -48.85
C THR A 30 -45.70 18.07 -48.06
N PRO A 31 -46.17 17.21 -47.14
CA PRO A 31 -45.29 16.38 -46.32
C PRO A 31 -44.73 15.22 -47.12
N ALA A 32 -43.45 15.26 -47.39
CA ALA A 32 -42.69 14.06 -47.73
C ALA A 32 -42.54 13.22 -46.47
N ARG A 33 -43.02 11.96 -46.56
CA ARG A 33 -42.88 10.94 -45.52
C ARG A 33 -41.41 10.81 -45.13
N PRO A 34 -41.02 11.03 -43.84
CA PRO A 34 -39.66 10.77 -43.43
C PRO A 34 -39.33 9.30 -43.60
N ALA A 35 -38.25 9.03 -44.33
CA ALA A 35 -37.66 7.70 -44.34
C ALA A 35 -37.24 7.37 -42.87
N ALA A 36 -37.74 6.26 -42.40
CA ALA A 36 -37.40 5.74 -41.09
C ALA A 36 -35.88 5.53 -41.01
N THR A 37 -35.19 6.40 -40.26
CA THR A 37 -33.81 6.15 -39.87
C THR A 37 -33.78 4.83 -39.12
N PRO A 38 -32.94 3.86 -39.50
CA PRO A 38 -32.85 2.63 -38.75
C PRO A 38 -32.44 3.01 -37.33
N ALA A 39 -33.31 2.72 -36.35
CA ALA A 39 -33.00 2.83 -34.96
C ALA A 39 -31.72 2.00 -34.70
N ALA A 40 -30.63 2.67 -34.33
CA ALA A 40 -29.44 1.99 -33.87
C ALA A 40 -29.88 1.08 -32.72
N THR A 41 -29.89 -0.21 -32.97
CA THR A 41 -30.13 -1.22 -31.96
C THR A 41 -28.98 -1.07 -30.93
N SER A 42 -29.21 -0.36 -29.85
CA SER A 42 -28.31 -0.39 -28.70
C SER A 42 -28.20 -1.85 -28.30
N ALA A 43 -27.05 -2.45 -28.59
CA ALA A 43 -26.76 -3.77 -28.06
C ALA A 43 -26.92 -3.67 -26.52
N ALA A 44 -27.92 -4.38 -26.01
CA ALA A 44 -28.16 -4.44 -24.59
C ALA A 44 -26.90 -5.03 -23.97
N VAL A 45 -26.10 -4.19 -23.27
CA VAL A 45 -24.98 -4.64 -22.49
C VAL A 45 -25.57 -5.44 -21.33
N ASN A 46 -25.49 -6.76 -21.47
CA ASN A 46 -25.94 -7.67 -20.40
C ASN A 46 -24.92 -7.56 -19.23
N VAL A 47 -25.25 -6.75 -18.23
CA VAL A 47 -24.47 -6.66 -17.00
C VAL A 47 -24.85 -7.89 -16.15
N PRO A 48 -23.90 -8.78 -15.85
CA PRO A 48 -24.19 -9.96 -15.03
C PRO A 48 -24.63 -9.55 -13.63
N ASP A 49 -25.40 -10.41 -12.94
CA ASP A 49 -25.76 -10.24 -11.55
C ASP A 49 -24.48 -10.09 -10.71
N THR A 50 -24.37 -8.96 -10.03
CA THR A 50 -23.15 -8.61 -9.28
C THR A 50 -23.21 -9.23 -7.89
N LYS A 51 -22.34 -10.20 -7.62
CA LYS A 51 -22.07 -10.68 -6.27
C LYS A 51 -20.81 -10.00 -5.72
N ILE A 52 -20.96 -9.28 -4.63
CA ILE A 52 -19.89 -8.56 -3.97
C ILE A 52 -19.52 -9.27 -2.66
N ALA A 53 -18.23 -9.39 -2.40
CA ALA A 53 -17.70 -9.85 -1.12
C ALA A 53 -16.48 -9.02 -0.72
N TYR A 54 -16.01 -9.21 0.50
CA TYR A 54 -14.76 -8.61 0.95
C TYR A 54 -13.89 -9.58 1.74
N VAL A 55 -12.61 -9.26 1.78
CA VAL A 55 -11.63 -9.87 2.66
C VAL A 55 -10.88 -8.78 3.41
N ASN A 56 -10.29 -9.10 4.54
CA ASN A 56 -9.36 -8.23 5.26
C ASN A 56 -7.96 -8.83 5.15
N THR A 57 -7.11 -8.23 4.30
CA THR A 57 -5.75 -8.74 4.05
C THR A 57 -4.81 -8.58 5.25
N GLU A 58 -5.13 -7.75 6.24
CA GLU A 58 -4.35 -7.65 7.48
C GLU A 58 -4.36 -8.97 8.26
N TYR A 59 -5.49 -9.70 8.23
CA TYR A 59 -5.57 -11.02 8.87
C TYR A 59 -4.74 -12.10 8.18
N PHE A 60 -4.27 -11.88 6.95
CA PHE A 60 -3.40 -12.85 6.27
C PHE A 60 -2.06 -13.01 6.97
N GLY A 61 -1.59 -11.94 7.64
CA GLY A 61 -0.38 -11.94 8.45
C GLY A 61 -0.58 -12.30 9.93
N ASP A 62 -1.79 -12.64 10.36
CA ASP A 62 -2.04 -13.00 11.76
C ASP A 62 -1.30 -14.29 12.12
N GLU A 63 -0.57 -14.28 13.24
CA GLU A 63 0.30 -15.38 13.65
C GLU A 63 -0.44 -16.69 13.95
N LYS A 64 -1.70 -16.60 14.37
CA LYS A 64 -2.50 -17.76 14.82
C LYS A 64 -3.54 -18.20 13.81
N ALA A 65 -4.14 -17.22 13.13
CA ALA A 65 -5.29 -17.44 12.26
C ALA A 65 -5.04 -17.03 10.81
N GLY A 66 -3.83 -16.61 10.47
CA GLY A 66 -3.46 -16.14 9.13
C GLY A 66 -3.03 -17.23 8.15
N ILE A 67 -2.48 -16.80 7.04
CA ILE A 67 -1.93 -17.69 6.02
C ILE A 67 -0.57 -18.21 6.48
N THR A 68 -0.53 -19.47 6.89
CA THR A 68 0.63 -20.09 7.55
C THR A 68 1.93 -19.93 6.76
N ARG A 69 1.87 -20.14 5.44
CA ARG A 69 3.02 -20.00 4.55
C ARG A 69 3.55 -18.58 4.51
N PHE A 70 2.66 -17.59 4.45
CA PHE A 70 2.99 -16.17 4.46
C PHE A 70 3.59 -15.74 5.81
N VAL A 71 2.95 -16.11 6.91
CA VAL A 71 3.42 -15.83 8.27
C VAL A 71 4.81 -16.43 8.51
N ASN A 72 5.04 -17.67 8.09
CA ASN A 72 6.34 -18.32 8.23
C ASN A 72 7.43 -17.63 7.41
N ALA A 73 7.10 -17.16 6.20
CA ALA A 73 8.03 -16.41 5.37
C ALA A 73 8.44 -15.07 6.01
N ILE A 74 7.48 -14.32 6.54
CA ILE A 74 7.73 -13.06 7.27
C ILE A 74 8.59 -13.34 8.52
N LYS A 75 8.21 -14.31 9.36
CA LYS A 75 8.99 -14.66 10.56
C LYS A 75 10.42 -15.15 10.25
N SER A 76 10.60 -15.83 9.13
CA SER A 76 11.93 -16.23 8.70
C SER A 76 12.76 -15.01 8.29
N LEU A 77 12.17 -14.08 7.56
CA LEU A 77 12.81 -12.84 7.16
C LEU A 77 13.17 -11.97 8.37
N GLU A 78 12.27 -11.80 9.32
CA GLU A 78 12.52 -11.07 10.57
C GLU A 78 13.69 -11.67 11.35
N ARG A 79 13.72 -13.00 11.52
CA ARG A 79 14.83 -13.67 12.21
C ARG A 79 16.17 -13.50 11.49
N GLU A 80 16.17 -13.54 10.16
CA GLU A 80 17.38 -13.32 9.35
C GLU A 80 17.94 -11.91 9.55
N PHE A 81 17.08 -10.91 9.72
CA PHE A 81 17.49 -9.51 9.84
C PHE A 81 17.62 -9.00 11.29
N GLN A 82 17.16 -9.75 12.28
CA GLN A 82 17.29 -9.42 13.71
C GLN A 82 18.72 -9.07 14.14
N PRO A 83 19.79 -9.80 13.74
CA PRO A 83 21.15 -9.44 14.13
C PRO A 83 21.58 -8.07 13.60
N ARG A 84 21.21 -7.72 12.37
CA ARG A 84 21.53 -6.41 11.77
C ARG A 84 20.82 -5.28 12.50
N GLN A 85 19.56 -5.48 12.87
CA GLN A 85 18.79 -4.51 13.65
C GLN A 85 19.42 -4.31 15.03
N THR A 86 19.84 -5.40 15.69
CA THR A 86 20.53 -5.35 16.98
C THR A 86 21.87 -4.61 16.88
N GLU A 87 22.65 -4.86 15.84
CA GLU A 87 23.91 -4.15 15.58
C GLU A 87 23.67 -2.63 15.41
N LEU A 88 22.69 -2.25 14.57
CA LEU A 88 22.34 -0.83 14.38
C LEU A 88 21.91 -0.15 15.68
N ASN A 89 21.10 -0.81 16.49
CA ASN A 89 20.68 -0.29 17.79
C ASN A 89 21.87 -0.09 18.75
N ASN A 90 22.82 -1.04 18.76
CA ASN A 90 24.04 -0.93 19.57
C ASN A 90 24.91 0.24 19.11
N MET A 91 25.06 0.42 17.80
CA MET A 91 25.82 1.53 17.23
C MET A 91 25.17 2.88 17.56
N GLN A 92 23.84 2.98 17.50
CA GLN A 92 23.10 4.20 17.88
C GLN A 92 23.28 4.50 19.37
N SER A 93 23.22 3.48 20.23
CA SER A 93 23.46 3.64 21.66
C SER A 93 24.89 4.13 21.95
N ARG A 94 25.88 3.59 21.24
CA ARG A 94 27.28 4.05 21.35
C ARG A 94 27.44 5.50 20.90
N LEU A 95 26.79 5.88 19.78
CA LEU A 95 26.81 7.25 19.28
C LEU A 95 26.22 8.22 20.31
N LYS A 96 25.12 7.84 20.95
CA LYS A 96 24.52 8.64 22.03
C LYS A 96 25.50 8.80 23.22
N THR A 97 26.14 7.71 23.63
CA THR A 97 27.15 7.77 24.72
C THR A 97 28.31 8.69 24.35
N LEU A 98 28.83 8.62 23.12
CA LEU A 98 29.87 9.52 22.65
C LEU A 98 29.44 11.00 22.68
N ALA A 99 28.20 11.29 22.27
CA ALA A 99 27.65 12.64 22.31
C ALA A 99 27.53 13.17 23.75
N ASP A 100 27.03 12.32 24.67
CA ASP A 100 26.93 12.66 26.10
C ASP A 100 28.32 12.90 26.72
N ASP A 101 29.34 12.10 26.38
CA ASP A 101 30.70 12.26 26.80
C ASP A 101 31.34 13.57 26.29
N ILE A 102 31.18 13.87 25.01
CA ILE A 102 31.65 15.11 24.39
C ILE A 102 31.05 16.31 25.10
N GLN A 103 29.75 16.28 25.39
CA GLN A 103 29.06 17.35 26.11
C GLN A 103 29.62 17.55 27.53
N LYS A 104 29.84 16.47 28.29
CA LYS A 104 30.43 16.52 29.62
C LYS A 104 31.85 17.09 29.60
N LEU A 105 32.67 16.61 28.65
CA LEU A 105 34.06 17.09 28.53
C LEU A 105 34.11 18.55 28.10
N SER A 106 33.24 19.03 27.25
CA SER A 106 33.19 20.43 26.82
C SER A 106 32.77 21.39 27.91
N GLY A 107 32.09 20.91 28.97
CA GLY A 107 31.71 21.70 30.16
C GLY A 107 32.70 21.63 31.30
N ALA A 108 33.79 20.86 31.23
CA ALA A 108 34.75 20.68 32.29
C ALA A 108 35.89 21.72 32.22
N ASN A 109 36.34 22.22 33.38
CA ASN A 109 37.33 23.32 33.48
C ASN A 109 38.74 22.96 33.00
N VAL A 110 39.10 21.67 32.93
CA VAL A 110 40.43 21.18 32.53
C VAL A 110 40.25 19.93 31.68
N VAL A 111 40.26 20.08 30.37
CA VAL A 111 40.19 18.93 29.41
C VAL A 111 41.21 19.16 28.30
N ASP A 112 41.92 18.11 27.93
CA ASP A 112 42.77 18.14 26.74
C ASP A 112 41.90 18.27 25.48
N PRO A 113 42.06 19.35 24.66
CA PRO A 113 41.32 19.55 23.44
C PRO A 113 41.42 18.37 22.45
N ASN A 114 42.53 17.65 22.47
CA ASN A 114 42.74 16.49 21.60
C ASN A 114 41.78 15.35 21.96
N THR A 115 41.45 15.17 23.24
CA THR A 115 40.50 14.16 23.70
C THR A 115 39.08 14.43 23.12
N ILE A 116 38.65 15.69 23.16
CA ILE A 116 37.36 16.10 22.61
C ILE A 116 37.35 15.85 21.10
N ARG A 117 38.40 16.27 20.38
CA ARG A 117 38.52 16.10 18.95
C ARG A 117 38.47 14.61 18.53
N THR A 118 39.24 13.77 19.25
CA THR A 118 39.23 12.32 18.98
C THR A 118 37.83 11.72 19.13
N LYS A 119 37.09 12.10 20.18
CA LYS A 119 35.70 11.61 20.36
C LYS A 119 34.75 12.16 19.29
N GLN A 120 34.95 13.39 18.82
CA GLN A 120 34.16 13.96 17.71
C GLN A 120 34.43 13.19 16.40
N ASP A 121 35.71 12.94 16.09
CA ASP A 121 36.09 12.16 14.89
C ASP A 121 35.50 10.73 14.95
N GLU A 122 35.50 10.10 16.15
CA GLU A 122 34.88 8.79 16.35
C GLU A 122 33.36 8.84 16.18
N ALA A 123 32.69 9.87 16.70
CA ALA A 123 31.25 10.04 16.55
C ALA A 123 30.85 10.25 15.08
N GLU A 124 31.59 11.08 14.34
CA GLU A 124 31.36 11.28 12.91
C GLU A 124 31.58 9.98 12.11
N GLN A 125 32.64 9.23 12.41
CA GLN A 125 32.89 7.95 11.75
C GLN A 125 31.74 6.98 12.03
N LEU A 126 31.30 6.88 13.29
CA LEU A 126 30.20 6.03 13.70
C LEU A 126 28.89 6.41 13.03
N GLN A 127 28.60 7.70 12.83
CA GLN A 127 27.43 8.17 12.08
C GLN A 127 27.49 7.70 10.62
N ARG A 128 28.65 7.83 9.96
CA ARG A 128 28.83 7.37 8.58
C ARG A 128 28.61 5.84 8.47
N ASP A 129 29.14 5.10 9.44
CA ASP A 129 29.01 3.65 9.48
C ASP A 129 27.56 3.20 9.75
N ILE A 130 26.82 3.87 10.65
CA ILE A 130 25.40 3.63 10.89
C ILE A 130 24.60 3.86 9.61
N LYS A 131 24.83 4.97 8.93
CA LYS A 131 24.13 5.29 7.69
C LYS A 131 24.35 4.21 6.63
N ARG A 132 25.62 3.87 6.38
CA ARG A 132 25.97 2.82 5.38
C ARG A 132 25.37 1.47 5.74
N LYS A 133 25.53 1.02 7.01
CA LYS A 133 24.96 -0.26 7.46
C LYS A 133 23.43 -0.31 7.37
N LYS A 134 22.77 0.82 7.62
CA LYS A 134 21.32 0.92 7.47
C LYS A 134 20.93 0.78 5.99
N GLU A 135 21.59 1.50 5.08
CA GLU A 135 21.34 1.43 3.65
C GLU A 135 21.58 0.00 3.11
N ASP A 136 22.68 -0.64 3.54
CA ASP A 136 23.00 -2.03 3.17
C ASP A 136 21.96 -3.02 3.72
N ALA A 137 21.49 -2.81 4.96
CA ALA A 137 20.47 -3.66 5.57
C ALA A 137 19.11 -3.49 4.88
N ASP A 138 18.71 -2.26 4.57
CA ASP A 138 17.46 -1.95 3.87
C ASP A 138 17.45 -2.57 2.45
N ALA A 139 18.55 -2.41 1.70
CA ALA A 139 18.70 -3.00 0.37
C ALA A 139 18.68 -4.54 0.40
N ALA A 140 19.37 -5.14 1.37
CA ALA A 140 19.39 -6.60 1.53
C ALA A 140 18.01 -7.13 1.95
N PHE A 141 17.30 -6.41 2.84
CA PHE A 141 15.93 -6.76 3.25
C PHE A 141 14.98 -6.72 2.06
N GLN A 142 15.00 -5.63 1.28
CA GLN A 142 14.16 -5.49 0.10
C GLN A 142 14.37 -6.63 -0.89
N LYS A 143 15.64 -6.92 -1.22
CA LYS A 143 15.98 -8.03 -2.12
C LYS A 143 15.48 -9.37 -1.57
N ARG A 144 15.62 -9.60 -0.28
CA ARG A 144 15.18 -10.85 0.36
C ARG A 144 13.67 -10.96 0.41
N TYR A 145 12.98 -9.85 0.69
CA TYR A 145 11.52 -9.77 0.62
C TYR A 145 10.99 -10.12 -0.77
N GLU A 146 11.59 -9.55 -1.82
CA GLU A 146 11.22 -9.83 -3.21
C GLU A 146 11.40 -11.31 -3.60
N THR A 147 12.42 -11.97 -3.06
CA THR A 147 12.68 -13.38 -3.38
C THR A 147 11.86 -14.36 -2.56
N VAL A 148 11.48 -14.02 -1.34
CA VAL A 148 10.84 -14.95 -0.41
C VAL A 148 9.35 -14.65 -0.22
N VAL A 149 8.98 -13.37 -0.05
CA VAL A 149 7.62 -12.97 0.32
C VAL A 149 6.78 -12.64 -0.92
N SER A 150 7.34 -11.91 -1.88
CA SER A 150 6.60 -11.48 -3.07
C SER A 150 5.99 -12.62 -3.87
N PRO A 151 6.67 -13.76 -4.10
CA PRO A 151 6.06 -14.90 -4.80
C PRO A 151 4.87 -15.47 -4.06
N ILE A 152 4.92 -15.52 -2.72
CA ILE A 152 3.81 -15.98 -1.89
C ILE A 152 2.63 -15.01 -1.98
N SER A 153 2.90 -13.70 -1.94
CA SER A 153 1.87 -12.67 -2.08
C SER A 153 1.18 -12.75 -3.45
N GLN A 154 1.92 -12.98 -4.51
CA GLN A 154 1.36 -13.17 -5.87
C GLN A 154 0.49 -14.43 -5.95
N ASP A 155 0.94 -15.53 -5.35
CA ASP A 155 0.19 -16.78 -5.27
C ASP A 155 -1.12 -16.61 -4.47
N ILE A 156 -1.08 -15.86 -3.36
CA ILE A 156 -2.28 -15.49 -2.59
C ILE A 156 -3.28 -14.72 -3.44
N VAL A 157 -2.83 -13.71 -4.19
CA VAL A 157 -3.71 -12.90 -5.06
C VAL A 157 -4.33 -13.77 -6.16
N LYS A 158 -3.55 -14.63 -6.78
CA LYS A 158 -4.04 -15.59 -7.79
C LYS A 158 -5.09 -16.52 -7.19
N SER A 159 -4.79 -17.14 -6.07
CA SER A 159 -5.71 -18.06 -5.37
C SER A 159 -6.98 -17.34 -4.89
N LEU A 160 -6.89 -16.07 -4.51
CA LEU A 160 -8.06 -15.26 -4.16
C LEU A 160 -8.98 -15.05 -5.37
N GLY A 161 -8.41 -14.82 -6.55
CA GLY A 161 -9.17 -14.72 -7.80
C GLY A 161 -9.88 -16.03 -8.15
N GLU A 162 -9.21 -17.18 -8.02
CA GLU A 162 -9.79 -18.52 -8.23
C GLU A 162 -10.90 -18.81 -7.22
N PHE A 163 -10.68 -18.46 -5.94
CA PHE A 163 -11.65 -18.58 -4.88
C PHE A 163 -12.92 -17.74 -5.14
N ALA A 164 -12.76 -16.50 -5.62
CA ALA A 164 -13.87 -15.64 -6.00
C ALA A 164 -14.65 -16.23 -7.18
N THR A 165 -13.94 -16.65 -8.23
CA THR A 165 -14.54 -17.20 -9.45
C THR A 165 -15.34 -18.47 -9.16
N SER A 166 -14.81 -19.39 -8.35
CA SER A 166 -15.47 -20.65 -8.00
C SER A 166 -16.79 -20.44 -7.22
N ARG A 167 -16.99 -19.28 -6.59
CA ARG A 167 -18.19 -18.89 -5.85
C ARG A 167 -19.10 -17.94 -6.59
N GLY A 168 -18.75 -17.61 -7.83
CA GLY A 168 -19.48 -16.66 -8.67
C GLY A 168 -19.44 -15.24 -8.12
N ILE A 169 -18.38 -14.88 -7.37
CA ILE A 169 -18.16 -13.52 -6.85
C ILE A 169 -17.62 -12.69 -8.01
N THR A 170 -18.33 -11.62 -8.34
CA THR A 170 -18.00 -10.73 -9.45
C THR A 170 -16.96 -9.68 -9.03
N MET A 171 -17.01 -9.27 -7.75
CA MET A 171 -16.12 -8.24 -7.22
C MET A 171 -15.77 -8.53 -5.76
N MET A 172 -14.48 -8.49 -5.45
CA MET A 172 -13.97 -8.67 -4.09
C MET A 172 -13.14 -7.47 -3.68
N PHE A 173 -13.39 -6.95 -2.49
CA PHE A 173 -12.70 -5.79 -1.93
C PHE A 173 -11.79 -6.19 -0.78
N ASP A 174 -10.70 -5.45 -0.64
CA ASP A 174 -9.90 -5.46 0.58
C ASP A 174 -10.44 -4.40 1.56
N ILE A 175 -11.19 -4.86 2.58
CA ILE A 175 -11.79 -3.96 3.55
C ILE A 175 -10.73 -3.22 4.38
N SER A 176 -9.53 -3.76 4.57
CA SER A 176 -8.45 -3.12 5.31
C SER A 176 -8.02 -1.79 4.67
N LYS A 177 -8.11 -1.70 3.34
CA LYS A 177 -7.78 -0.49 2.58
C LYS A 177 -8.96 0.47 2.43
N LEU A 178 -10.18 -0.04 2.59
CA LEU A 178 -11.42 0.71 2.41
C LEU A 178 -12.06 1.13 3.75
N ALA A 179 -11.54 0.68 4.88
CA ALA A 179 -12.11 0.93 6.21
C ALA A 179 -12.55 2.40 6.46
N PRO A 180 -11.81 3.43 6.02
CA PRO A 180 -12.25 4.82 6.22
C PRO A 180 -13.47 5.22 5.39
N ALA A 181 -13.77 4.48 4.31
CA ALA A 181 -14.86 4.78 3.37
C ALA A 181 -16.10 3.89 3.56
N VAL A 182 -15.97 2.78 4.27
CA VAL A 182 -17.04 1.81 4.50
C VAL A 182 -17.64 2.04 5.89
N LEU A 183 -18.86 2.58 5.92
CA LEU A 183 -19.58 2.85 7.18
C LEU A 183 -20.22 1.59 7.77
N THR A 184 -20.65 0.67 6.92
CA THR A 184 -21.25 -0.59 7.32
C THR A 184 -21.06 -1.64 6.22
N ALA A 185 -20.89 -2.89 6.63
CA ALA A 185 -20.85 -4.03 5.71
C ALA A 185 -21.56 -5.22 6.38
N ASN A 186 -22.25 -6.02 5.57
CA ASN A 186 -22.87 -7.23 6.07
C ASN A 186 -21.79 -8.28 6.40
N PRO A 187 -21.74 -8.80 7.65
CA PRO A 187 -20.75 -9.81 8.03
C PRO A 187 -20.77 -11.08 7.15
N ALA A 188 -21.91 -11.42 6.57
CA ALA A 188 -22.01 -12.57 5.66
C ALA A 188 -21.24 -12.39 4.35
N MET A 189 -20.80 -11.17 4.03
CA MET A 189 -19.95 -10.86 2.88
C MET A 189 -18.45 -10.99 3.20
N ASP A 190 -18.08 -11.20 4.48
CA ASP A 190 -16.70 -11.42 4.90
C ASP A 190 -16.27 -12.85 4.61
N LEU A 191 -15.36 -12.98 3.65
CA LEU A 191 -14.81 -14.28 3.27
C LEU A 191 -13.36 -14.48 3.74
N THR A 192 -12.86 -13.62 4.61
CA THR A 192 -11.47 -13.64 5.10
C THR A 192 -11.08 -15.01 5.64
N GLN A 193 -11.81 -15.51 6.63
CA GLN A 193 -11.48 -16.79 7.27
C GLN A 193 -11.74 -17.99 6.36
N ALA A 194 -12.79 -17.93 5.53
CA ALA A 194 -13.08 -18.98 4.57
C ALA A 194 -11.95 -19.10 3.52
N PHE A 195 -11.44 -17.98 3.04
CA PHE A 195 -10.30 -17.97 2.13
C PHE A 195 -9.01 -18.47 2.80
N ILE A 196 -8.68 -17.98 4.01
CA ILE A 196 -7.48 -18.40 4.74
C ILE A 196 -7.49 -19.92 4.96
N ALA A 197 -8.63 -20.47 5.40
CA ALA A 197 -8.78 -21.90 5.64
C ALA A 197 -8.58 -22.72 4.34
N GLU A 198 -9.17 -22.28 3.22
CA GLU A 198 -9.02 -22.95 1.94
C GLU A 198 -7.59 -22.85 1.40
N TYR A 199 -6.98 -21.67 1.49
CA TYR A 199 -5.60 -21.47 1.07
C TYR A 199 -4.62 -22.33 1.87
N ASN A 200 -4.72 -22.34 3.19
CA ASN A 200 -3.87 -23.17 4.05
C ASN A 200 -4.01 -24.67 3.79
N ARG A 201 -5.23 -25.12 3.42
CA ARG A 201 -5.48 -26.51 3.04
C ARG A 201 -4.83 -26.89 1.71
N THR A 202 -4.86 -26.00 0.73
CA THR A 202 -4.35 -26.25 -0.63
C THR A 202 -2.86 -25.94 -0.78
N HIS A 203 -2.31 -25.07 0.08
CA HIS A 203 -0.92 -24.63 0.08
C HIS A 203 -0.27 -24.82 1.47
N PRO A 204 -0.06 -26.05 1.92
CA PRO A 204 0.52 -26.29 3.24
C PRO A 204 1.95 -25.73 3.33
N ALA A 205 2.33 -25.27 4.53
CA ALA A 205 3.62 -24.60 4.78
C ALA A 205 4.85 -25.49 4.46
N THR A 206 4.69 -26.81 4.45
CA THR A 206 5.73 -27.78 4.14
C THR A 206 6.05 -27.92 2.65
N ALA A 207 5.21 -27.37 1.77
CA ALA A 207 5.39 -27.48 0.31
C ALA A 207 6.41 -26.49 -0.30
N SER A 208 7.14 -25.72 0.50
CA SER A 208 8.02 -24.62 0.03
C SER A 208 9.50 -24.88 0.15
N ALA A 209 9.94 -26.15 0.04
CA ALA A 209 11.36 -26.52 0.03
C ALA A 209 11.65 -27.45 -1.16
N GLN A 210 11.43 -26.94 -2.38
CA GLN A 210 12.04 -27.52 -3.59
C GLN A 210 12.47 -26.40 -4.53
#